data_01d9c7477e6f007511d334aedee1d473
#
_entry.id   01d9c7477e6f007511d334aedee1d473
#
_cell.length_a   1.000
_cell.length_b   1.000
_cell.length_c   1.000
_cell.angle_alpha   90.00
_cell.angle_beta   90.00
_cell.angle_gamma   90.00
#
_symmetry.space_group_name_H-M   'P 1'
#
loop_
_entity.id
_entity.type
_entity.pdbx_description
1 polymer ?
#
loop_
_entity_poly.entity_id
_entity_poly.type
_entity_poly.pdbx_seq_one_letter_code
_entity_poly.pdbx_strand_id
1 'polypeptide(L)'
;MDLVFCAEGRFVRRSDNSVYSLNGNLTNHLWSRYLNAFDRIYVMARVLFDDSIEVRDTYLASSERVSFIDLPYYIGPSQYMKVRLDLISVIRKYIEPGRVYICRIPGQIGNLVIGELQRKGIPYGVEVVADPWDIFAPGGLKHSFRFFFRYYSYPIIYFNAPITQNKSHTQIQT
;
A
#
# COMPACT_ATOMS: atom_id res chain seq x y z
N MET A 1 15.46 13.00 -1.04
CA MET A 1 13.99 13.17 -0.92
C MET A 1 13.38 11.85 -0.46
N ASP A 2 12.54 11.88 0.59
CA ASP A 2 11.99 10.67 1.20
C ASP A 2 10.64 10.28 0.61
N LEU A 3 10.44 8.97 0.43
CA LEU A 3 9.20 8.37 -0.03
C LEU A 3 8.44 7.74 1.14
N VAL A 4 7.16 8.02 1.28
CA VAL A 4 6.22 7.23 2.07
C VAL A 4 5.41 6.35 1.12
N PHE A 5 5.62 5.03 1.22
CA PHE A 5 4.97 4.04 0.37
C PHE A 5 3.86 3.33 1.16
N CYS A 6 2.62 3.53 0.76
CA CYS A 6 1.45 3.03 1.48
C CYS A 6 0.90 1.77 0.81
N ALA A 7 0.94 0.66 1.50
CA ALA A 7 0.59 -0.65 0.93
C ALA A 7 -0.27 -1.51 1.85
N GLU A 8 -1.13 -2.33 1.23
CA GLU A 8 -1.98 -3.32 1.91
C GLU A 8 -1.22 -4.60 2.32
N GLY A 9 0.12 -4.54 2.33
CA GLY A 9 0.97 -5.66 2.73
C GLY A 9 0.80 -6.07 4.20
N ARG A 10 1.11 -7.32 4.51
CA ARG A 10 1.22 -7.85 5.86
C ARG A 10 2.66 -8.20 6.14
N PHE A 11 3.17 -7.69 7.25
CA PHE A 11 4.56 -7.85 7.63
C PHE A 11 4.67 -8.35 9.07
N VAL A 12 5.81 -8.93 9.38
CA VAL A 12 6.21 -9.27 10.75
C VAL A 12 7.52 -8.57 11.09
N ARG A 13 7.56 -7.94 12.26
CA ARG A 13 8.76 -7.36 12.85
C ARG A 13 9.34 -8.32 13.87
N ARG A 14 10.64 -8.51 13.83
CA ARG A 14 11.42 -9.30 14.78
C ARG A 14 11.98 -8.41 15.90
N SER A 15 12.46 -9.06 16.94
CA SER A 15 13.13 -8.42 18.08
C SER A 15 14.41 -7.68 17.72
N ASP A 16 15.08 -8.07 16.64
CA ASP A 16 16.23 -7.38 16.05
C ASP A 16 15.85 -6.17 15.16
N ASN A 17 14.55 -5.79 15.14
CA ASN A 17 13.96 -4.75 14.30
C ASN A 17 13.91 -5.07 12.79
N SER A 18 14.36 -6.21 12.34
CA SER A 18 14.16 -6.62 10.95
C SER A 18 12.67 -6.82 10.65
N VAL A 19 12.24 -6.47 9.42
CA VAL A 19 10.85 -6.61 8.99
C VAL A 19 10.79 -7.48 7.75
N TYR A 20 9.93 -8.48 7.79
CA TYR A 20 9.74 -9.44 6.70
C TYR A 20 8.33 -9.37 6.16
N SER A 21 8.19 -9.53 4.84
CA SER A 21 6.89 -9.68 4.18
C SER A 21 6.34 -11.07 4.43
N LEU A 22 5.09 -11.18 4.91
CA LEU A 22 4.47 -12.50 5.10
C LEU A 22 4.08 -13.20 3.79
N ASN A 23 3.95 -12.44 2.71
CA ASN A 23 3.55 -12.97 1.39
C ASN A 23 4.68 -12.94 0.35
N GLY A 24 5.85 -12.39 0.68
CA GLY A 24 7.00 -12.28 -0.23
C GLY A 24 6.84 -11.26 -1.38
N ASN A 25 5.75 -10.50 -1.45
CA ASN A 25 5.47 -9.61 -2.59
C ASN A 25 6.09 -8.21 -2.45
N LEU A 26 6.33 -7.75 -1.23
CA LEU A 26 6.83 -6.41 -0.90
C LEU A 26 8.14 -6.57 -0.13
N THR A 27 9.21 -6.83 -0.84
CA THR A 27 10.54 -7.12 -0.29
C THR A 27 11.57 -6.11 -0.77
N ASN A 28 12.81 -6.22 -0.30
CA ASN A 28 13.92 -5.37 -0.73
C ASN A 28 14.11 -5.35 -2.26
N HIS A 29 13.73 -6.42 -2.97
CA HIS A 29 13.74 -6.43 -4.42
C HIS A 29 12.81 -5.38 -5.04
N LEU A 30 11.61 -5.18 -4.48
CA LEU A 30 10.72 -4.12 -4.93
C LEU A 30 11.28 -2.74 -4.60
N TRP A 31 11.78 -2.56 -3.38
CA TRP A 31 12.26 -1.25 -2.91
C TRP A 31 13.46 -0.75 -3.68
N SER A 32 14.32 -1.63 -4.21
CA SER A 32 15.46 -1.25 -5.03
C SER A 32 15.08 -0.35 -6.22
N ARG A 33 13.91 -0.54 -6.81
CA ARG A 33 13.40 0.29 -7.90
C ARG A 33 13.14 1.73 -7.48
N TYR A 34 12.56 1.92 -6.28
CA TYR A 34 12.26 3.26 -5.74
C TYR A 34 13.50 3.93 -5.18
N LEU A 35 14.44 3.17 -4.62
CA LEU A 35 15.71 3.68 -4.09
C LEU A 35 16.64 4.28 -5.15
N ASN A 36 16.35 4.07 -6.44
CA ASN A 36 17.04 4.78 -7.53
C ASN A 36 16.60 6.25 -7.64
N ALA A 37 15.41 6.59 -7.14
CA ALA A 37 14.83 7.94 -7.22
C ALA A 37 14.70 8.62 -5.86
N PHE A 38 14.69 7.85 -4.77
CA PHE A 38 14.46 8.33 -3.40
C PHE A 38 15.61 7.93 -2.48
N ASP A 39 15.94 8.81 -1.52
CA ASP A 39 17.01 8.56 -0.56
C ASP A 39 16.62 7.50 0.46
N ARG A 40 15.39 7.57 0.97
CA ARG A 40 14.82 6.66 1.95
C ARG A 40 13.37 6.33 1.62
N ILE A 41 12.93 5.15 2.05
CA ILE A 41 11.56 4.71 1.93
C ILE A 41 11.00 4.40 3.33
N TYR A 42 9.84 4.97 3.63
CA TYR A 42 9.04 4.65 4.80
C TYR A 42 7.82 3.85 4.32
N VAL A 43 7.80 2.56 4.62
CA VAL A 43 6.69 1.68 4.21
C VAL A 43 5.60 1.75 5.28
N MET A 44 4.47 2.33 4.94
CA MET A 44 3.29 2.41 5.80
C MET A 44 2.40 1.20 5.55
N ALA A 45 2.43 0.22 6.44
CA ALA A 45 1.76 -1.07 6.26
C ALA A 45 1.43 -1.75 7.60
N ARG A 46 0.65 -2.83 7.55
CA ARG A 46 0.30 -3.64 8.73
C ARG A 46 1.48 -4.46 9.19
N VAL A 47 1.93 -4.24 10.42
CA VAL A 47 3.06 -4.94 11.00
C VAL A 47 2.63 -5.65 12.28
N LEU A 48 2.92 -6.95 12.37
CA LEU A 48 2.79 -7.75 13.57
C LEU A 48 4.16 -7.88 14.22
N PHE A 49 4.25 -7.78 15.53
CA PHE A 49 5.47 -8.12 16.26
C PHE A 49 5.39 -9.57 16.73
N ASP A 50 6.20 -10.45 16.14
CA ASP A 50 6.17 -11.87 16.48
C ASP A 50 7.45 -12.58 16.02
N ASP A 51 8.23 -13.10 16.97
CA ASP A 51 9.46 -13.85 16.70
C ASP A 51 9.20 -15.32 16.37
N SER A 52 8.01 -15.83 16.64
CA SER A 52 7.68 -17.25 16.43
C SER A 52 7.32 -17.60 14.97
N ILE A 53 6.93 -16.59 14.18
CA ILE A 53 6.55 -16.82 12.79
C ILE A 53 7.79 -17.13 11.95
N GLU A 54 7.83 -18.29 11.33
CA GLU A 54 8.88 -18.63 10.37
C GLU A 54 8.77 -17.78 9.10
N VAL A 55 9.86 -17.15 8.72
CA VAL A 55 9.97 -16.34 7.51
C VAL A 55 11.21 -16.75 6.71
N ARG A 56 11.14 -16.57 5.40
CA ARG A 56 12.30 -16.81 4.52
C ARG A 56 13.16 -15.55 4.48
N ASP A 57 14.48 -15.71 4.45
CA ASP A 57 15.41 -14.57 4.33
C ASP A 57 15.17 -13.74 3.07
N THR A 58 14.74 -14.39 1.99
CA THR A 58 14.34 -13.73 0.73
C THR A 58 13.14 -12.80 0.88
N TYR A 59 12.40 -12.89 1.99
CA TYR A 59 11.23 -12.05 2.29
C TYR A 59 11.58 -10.83 3.14
N LEU A 60 12.87 -10.59 3.42
CA LEU A 60 13.32 -9.39 4.11
C LEU A 60 12.85 -8.14 3.35
N ALA A 61 12.19 -7.25 4.08
CA ALA A 61 11.59 -6.05 3.52
C ALA A 61 12.20 -4.75 4.09
N SER A 62 12.84 -4.79 5.25
CA SER A 62 13.56 -3.66 5.82
C SER A 62 15.03 -3.64 5.39
N SER A 63 15.64 -2.46 5.39
CA SER A 63 17.06 -2.26 5.17
C SER A 63 17.50 -0.93 5.80
N GLU A 64 18.78 -0.58 5.69
CA GLU A 64 19.29 0.71 6.18
C GLU A 64 18.54 1.91 5.60
N ARG A 65 18.07 1.80 4.36
CA ARG A 65 17.33 2.86 3.66
C ARG A 65 15.81 2.62 3.59
N VAL A 66 15.31 1.50 4.14
CA VAL A 66 13.89 1.14 4.13
C VAL A 66 13.42 0.87 5.56
N SER A 67 12.61 1.77 6.08
CA SER A 67 12.02 1.70 7.42
C SER A 67 10.52 1.50 7.34
N PHE A 68 9.90 1.04 8.41
CA PHE A 68 8.46 0.80 8.47
C PHE A 68 7.76 1.76 9.43
N ILE A 69 6.62 2.28 9.02
CA ILE A 69 5.61 2.92 9.85
C ILE A 69 4.56 1.85 10.14
N ASP A 70 4.67 1.29 11.36
CA ASP A 70 3.87 0.14 11.76
C ASP A 70 2.42 0.57 12.00
N LEU A 71 1.53 0.10 11.15
CA LEU A 71 0.09 0.23 11.32
C LEU A 71 -0.45 -0.96 12.11
N PRO A 72 -1.54 -0.76 12.88
CA PRO A 72 -2.25 -1.84 13.55
C PRO A 72 -2.51 -3.04 12.63
N TYR A 73 -2.19 -4.23 13.12
CA TYR A 73 -2.35 -5.46 12.36
C TYR A 73 -3.80 -5.92 12.36
N TYR A 74 -4.31 -6.34 11.21
CA TYR A 74 -5.65 -6.92 11.08
C TYR A 74 -5.71 -7.91 9.93
N ILE A 75 -6.66 -8.85 10.01
CA ILE A 75 -7.01 -9.80 8.96
C ILE A 75 -8.52 -9.74 8.73
N GLY A 76 -8.91 -9.46 7.48
CA GLY A 76 -10.32 -9.41 7.08
C GLY A 76 -11.11 -8.21 7.60
N PRO A 77 -12.38 -8.08 7.14
CA PRO A 77 -13.20 -6.90 7.41
C PRO A 77 -13.55 -6.68 8.87
N SER A 78 -13.79 -7.76 9.61
CA SER A 78 -14.21 -7.68 11.02
C SER A 78 -13.12 -7.07 11.90
N GLN A 79 -11.87 -7.53 11.75
CA GLN A 79 -10.75 -6.97 12.50
C GLN A 79 -10.42 -5.55 12.03
N TYR A 80 -10.50 -5.28 10.72
CA TYR A 80 -10.34 -3.93 10.19
C TYR A 80 -11.28 -2.94 10.86
N MET A 81 -12.56 -3.27 11.00
CA MET A 81 -13.53 -2.37 11.65
C MET A 81 -13.15 -2.05 13.10
N LYS A 82 -12.57 -3.00 13.83
CA LYS A 82 -12.13 -2.80 15.21
C LYS A 82 -10.94 -1.85 15.33
N VAL A 83 -9.98 -1.93 14.39
CA VAL A 83 -8.74 -1.13 14.44
C VAL A 83 -8.77 0.12 13.55
N ARG A 84 -9.89 0.38 12.87
CA ARG A 84 -9.97 1.47 11.88
C ARG A 84 -9.66 2.85 12.45
N LEU A 85 -10.11 3.14 13.66
CA LEU A 85 -9.83 4.44 14.30
C LEU A 85 -8.36 4.58 14.69
N ASP A 86 -7.74 3.50 15.15
CA ASP A 86 -6.31 3.47 15.47
C ASP A 86 -5.48 3.63 14.20
N LEU A 87 -5.86 2.95 13.09
CA LEU A 87 -5.25 3.15 11.78
C LEU A 87 -5.25 4.62 11.37
N ILE A 88 -6.42 5.28 11.44
CA ILE A 88 -6.55 6.70 11.09
C ILE A 88 -5.69 7.56 11.99
N SER A 89 -5.64 7.28 13.29
CA SER A 89 -4.84 8.01 14.26
C SER A 89 -3.35 7.94 13.91
N VAL A 90 -2.84 6.73 13.67
CA VAL A 90 -1.43 6.53 13.28
C VAL A 90 -1.14 7.20 11.94
N ILE A 91 -1.98 7.02 10.92
CA ILE A 91 -1.82 7.64 9.60
C ILE A 91 -1.72 9.17 9.74
N ARG A 92 -2.61 9.81 10.49
CA ARG A 92 -2.61 11.27 10.71
C ARG A 92 -1.34 11.77 11.35
N LYS A 93 -0.77 11.01 12.26
CA LYS A 93 0.47 11.34 12.96
C LYS A 93 1.67 11.39 12.02
N TYR A 94 1.71 10.50 11.02
CA TYR A 94 2.86 10.36 10.12
C TYR A 94 2.73 11.09 8.78
N ILE A 95 1.53 11.60 8.44
CA ILE A 95 1.34 12.42 7.24
C ILE A 95 1.78 13.87 7.52
N GLU A 96 2.85 14.27 6.87
CA GLU A 96 3.44 15.61 6.96
C GLU A 96 3.85 16.15 5.59
N PRO A 97 3.87 17.48 5.39
CA PRO A 97 4.39 18.10 4.16
C PRO A 97 5.88 17.80 3.94
N GLY A 98 6.32 17.89 2.69
CA GLY A 98 7.74 17.74 2.33
C GLY A 98 8.19 16.32 2.03
N ARG A 99 7.32 15.33 2.20
CA ARG A 99 7.55 13.96 1.73
C ARG A 99 6.75 13.67 0.46
N VAL A 100 7.24 12.72 -0.32
CA VAL A 100 6.48 12.15 -1.45
C VAL A 100 5.66 10.96 -0.96
N TYR A 101 4.43 10.87 -1.42
CA TYR A 101 3.52 9.77 -1.08
C TYR A 101 3.16 8.97 -2.31
N ILE A 102 3.28 7.64 -2.24
CA ILE A 102 2.75 6.69 -3.23
C ILE A 102 1.79 5.77 -2.52
N CYS A 103 0.53 5.78 -2.95
CA CYS A 103 -0.54 4.98 -2.37
C CYS A 103 -0.90 3.83 -3.31
N ARG A 104 -0.73 2.59 -2.85
CA ARG A 104 -1.15 1.39 -3.58
C ARG A 104 -2.64 1.16 -3.45
N ILE A 105 -3.30 1.01 -4.58
CA ILE A 105 -4.71 0.68 -4.67
C ILE A 105 -4.95 -0.52 -5.62
N PRO A 106 -6.05 -1.25 -5.44
CA PRO A 106 -7.05 -1.14 -4.38
C PRO A 106 -6.54 -1.64 -3.02
N GLY A 107 -6.92 -0.95 -1.93
CA GLY A 107 -6.57 -1.34 -0.57
C GLY A 107 -7.08 -0.36 0.48
N GLN A 108 -7.39 -0.85 1.68
CA GLN A 108 -7.94 -0.01 2.75
C GLN A 108 -6.92 1.04 3.23
N ILE A 109 -5.65 0.64 3.37
CA ILE A 109 -4.59 1.54 3.81
C ILE A 109 -4.39 2.66 2.79
N GLY A 110 -4.25 2.31 1.49
CA GLY A 110 -4.12 3.29 0.42
C GLY A 110 -5.27 4.31 0.42
N ASN A 111 -6.50 3.83 0.54
CA ASN A 111 -7.70 4.69 0.56
C ASN A 111 -7.73 5.61 1.80
N LEU A 112 -7.39 5.11 2.99
CA LEU A 112 -7.32 5.93 4.21
C LEU A 112 -6.26 7.03 4.10
N VAL A 113 -5.08 6.67 3.60
CA VAL A 113 -3.97 7.63 3.41
C VAL A 113 -4.35 8.69 2.39
N ILE A 114 -4.92 8.31 1.25
CA ILE A 114 -5.41 9.24 0.22
C ILE A 114 -6.39 10.24 0.84
N GLY A 115 -7.37 9.77 1.61
CA GLY A 115 -8.34 10.65 2.27
C GLY A 115 -7.69 11.68 3.20
N GLU A 116 -6.66 11.30 3.95
CA GLU A 116 -5.94 12.22 4.85
C GLU A 116 -5.01 13.18 4.08
N LEU A 117 -4.37 12.72 2.98
CA LEU A 117 -3.56 13.58 2.12
C LEU A 117 -4.41 14.65 1.44
N GLN A 118 -5.59 14.27 0.91
CA GLN A 118 -6.55 15.21 0.33
C GLN A 118 -7.02 16.23 1.35
N ARG A 119 -7.36 15.80 2.58
CA ARG A 119 -7.77 16.71 3.66
C ARG A 119 -6.70 17.73 4.02
N LYS A 120 -5.41 17.37 3.88
CA LYS A 120 -4.27 18.25 4.15
C LYS A 120 -3.77 19.01 2.92
N GLY A 121 -4.34 18.78 1.72
CA GLY A 121 -3.90 19.38 0.47
C GLY A 121 -2.49 18.93 0.03
N ILE A 122 -2.07 17.72 0.44
CA ILE A 122 -0.74 17.18 0.12
C ILE A 122 -0.83 16.37 -1.17
N PRO A 123 0.01 16.63 -2.20
CA PRO A 123 0.03 15.86 -3.43
C PRO A 123 0.54 14.43 -3.19
N TYR A 124 0.03 13.48 -3.98
CA TYR A 124 0.39 12.07 -3.90
C TYR A 124 0.33 11.40 -5.27
N GLY A 125 1.10 10.31 -5.41
CA GLY A 125 1.02 9.38 -6.52
C GLY A 125 0.14 8.18 -6.16
N VAL A 126 -0.44 7.55 -7.18
CA VAL A 126 -1.22 6.32 -7.03
C VAL A 126 -0.59 5.21 -7.87
N GLU A 127 -0.32 4.07 -7.24
CA GLU A 127 0.08 2.85 -7.93
C GLU A 127 -1.10 1.88 -7.95
N VAL A 128 -1.66 1.65 -9.14
CA VAL A 128 -2.73 0.67 -9.35
C VAL A 128 -2.12 -0.70 -9.58
N VAL A 129 -2.32 -1.63 -8.64
CA VAL A 129 -1.70 -2.97 -8.68
C VAL A 129 -2.63 -4.07 -9.18
N ALA A 130 -3.91 -3.78 -9.27
CA ALA A 130 -4.91 -4.70 -9.82
C ALA A 130 -6.15 -3.90 -10.23
N ASP A 131 -6.72 -4.23 -11.37
CA ASP A 131 -8.02 -3.68 -11.76
C ASP A 131 -9.14 -4.45 -11.03
N PRO A 132 -9.97 -3.78 -10.21
CA PRO A 132 -11.10 -4.44 -9.57
C PRO A 132 -12.05 -5.08 -10.57
N TRP A 133 -12.14 -4.49 -11.77
CA TRP A 133 -12.97 -5.03 -12.84
C TRP A 133 -12.49 -6.42 -13.27
N ASP A 134 -11.19 -6.62 -13.37
CA ASP A 134 -10.58 -7.91 -13.73
C ASP A 134 -10.58 -8.89 -12.55
N ILE A 135 -10.32 -8.42 -11.33
CA ILE A 135 -10.34 -9.27 -10.12
C ILE A 135 -11.71 -9.91 -9.92
N PHE A 136 -12.80 -9.15 -10.13
CA PHE A 136 -14.17 -9.61 -9.94
C PHE A 136 -14.86 -10.06 -11.26
N ALA A 137 -14.11 -10.19 -12.37
CA ALA A 137 -14.61 -10.72 -13.64
C ALA A 137 -15.03 -12.20 -13.52
N PRO A 138 -15.86 -12.71 -14.44
CA PRO A 138 -16.13 -14.13 -14.54
C PRO A 138 -14.81 -14.91 -14.73
N GLY A 139 -14.51 -15.85 -13.82
CA GLY A 139 -13.21 -16.57 -13.78
C GLY A 139 -12.20 -16.05 -12.78
N GLY A 140 -12.39 -14.85 -12.20
CA GLY A 140 -11.59 -14.30 -11.10
C GLY A 140 -11.99 -14.84 -9.72
N LEU A 141 -11.83 -14.03 -8.67
CA LEU A 141 -12.16 -14.43 -7.30
C LEU A 141 -13.62 -14.92 -7.17
N LYS A 142 -13.80 -16.15 -6.67
CA LYS A 142 -15.12 -16.71 -6.36
C LYS A 142 -15.64 -16.12 -5.06
N HIS A 143 -16.39 -15.02 -5.14
CA HIS A 143 -17.05 -14.41 -3.98
C HIS A 143 -18.53 -14.15 -4.29
N SER A 144 -19.42 -14.48 -3.34
CA SER A 144 -20.88 -14.34 -3.54
C SER A 144 -21.33 -12.91 -3.85
N PHE A 145 -20.60 -11.91 -3.40
CA PHE A 145 -20.87 -10.48 -3.64
C PHE A 145 -19.98 -9.87 -4.73
N ARG A 146 -19.39 -10.66 -5.62
CA ARG A 146 -18.45 -10.18 -6.66
C ARG A 146 -19.04 -9.09 -7.55
N PHE A 147 -20.33 -9.15 -7.91
CA PHE A 147 -21.03 -8.14 -8.69
C PHE A 147 -21.09 -6.79 -7.95
N PHE A 148 -21.38 -6.83 -6.66
CA PHE A 148 -21.43 -5.63 -5.82
C PHE A 148 -20.04 -4.99 -5.72
N PHE A 149 -18.98 -5.75 -5.47
CA PHE A 149 -17.61 -5.24 -5.40
C PHE A 149 -17.11 -4.71 -6.75
N ARG A 150 -17.46 -5.35 -7.86
CA ARG A 150 -17.11 -4.90 -9.21
C ARG A 150 -17.69 -3.51 -9.51
N TYR A 151 -18.94 -3.25 -9.17
CA TYR A 151 -19.58 -1.97 -9.40
C TYR A 151 -19.22 -0.89 -8.36
N TYR A 152 -19.07 -1.27 -7.09
CA TYR A 152 -18.79 -0.31 -6.02
C TYR A 152 -17.33 0.12 -5.91
N SER A 153 -16.38 -0.74 -6.31
CA SER A 153 -14.95 -0.39 -6.26
C SER A 153 -14.53 0.52 -7.41
N TYR A 154 -15.23 0.47 -8.54
CA TYR A 154 -14.92 1.25 -9.74
C TYR A 154 -15.00 2.78 -9.53
N PRO A 155 -16.07 3.34 -8.96
CA PRO A 155 -16.16 4.79 -8.74
C PRO A 155 -15.13 5.32 -7.72
N ILE A 156 -14.82 4.54 -6.70
CA ILE A 156 -13.92 4.96 -5.61
C ILE A 156 -12.47 5.11 -6.12
N ILE A 157 -12.07 4.28 -7.08
CA ILE A 157 -10.71 4.29 -7.61
C ILE A 157 -10.51 5.44 -8.60
N TYR A 158 -11.49 5.71 -9.45
CA TYR A 158 -11.37 6.73 -10.52
C TYR A 158 -11.78 8.14 -10.12
N PHE A 159 -12.66 8.30 -9.12
CA PHE A 159 -13.14 9.63 -8.71
C PHE A 159 -12.16 10.43 -7.85
N ASN A 160 -11.15 9.80 -7.26
CA ASN A 160 -10.21 10.42 -6.33
C ASN A 160 -8.78 10.58 -6.85
N ALA A 161 -8.48 10.15 -8.07
CA ALA A 161 -7.17 10.40 -8.67
C ALA A 161 -7.19 11.74 -9.42
N PRO A 162 -6.33 12.73 -9.07
CA PRO A 162 -6.11 13.88 -9.95
C PRO A 162 -5.51 13.35 -11.26
N ILE A 163 -6.27 13.51 -12.36
CA ILE A 163 -5.88 13.02 -13.68
C ILE A 163 -4.76 13.92 -14.21
N THR A 164 -3.52 13.56 -13.93
CA THR A 164 -2.39 13.97 -14.74
C THR A 164 -2.20 12.92 -15.84
N GLN A 165 -2.97 13.03 -16.91
CA GLN A 165 -2.72 12.25 -18.13
C GLN A 165 -1.44 12.76 -18.79
N ASN A 166 -0.33 12.11 -18.54
CA ASN A 166 0.81 12.20 -19.42
C ASN A 166 0.64 11.13 -20.52
N LYS A 167 0.05 11.53 -21.65
CA LYS A 167 -0.02 10.70 -22.86
C LYS A 167 1.37 10.62 -23.48
N SER A 168 2.17 9.64 -23.08
CA SER A 168 3.29 9.18 -23.90
C SER A 168 2.73 8.22 -24.96
N HIS A 169 2.44 8.77 -26.15
CA HIS A 169 2.26 7.99 -27.37
C HIS A 169 3.58 7.29 -27.71
N THR A 170 3.71 6.04 -27.37
CA THR A 170 4.68 5.16 -28.03
C THR A 170 4.00 4.62 -29.29
N GLN A 171 4.29 5.24 -30.43
CA GLN A 171 4.01 4.64 -31.72
C GLN A 171 5.00 3.48 -31.92
N ILE A 172 4.49 2.27 -31.94
CA ILE A 172 5.21 1.12 -32.49
C ILE A 172 4.98 1.19 -34.00
N GLN A 173 6.03 1.57 -34.73
CA GLN A 173 6.06 1.35 -36.18
C GLN A 173 6.45 -0.11 -36.45
N THR A 174 5.69 -0.69 -37.33
CA THR A 174 5.83 -2.02 -37.96
C THR A 174 7.20 -2.31 -38.51
#